data_dbb3b5ea26d9f3bc611087b1eaf36e19
#
_entry.id   dbb3b5ea26d9f3bc611087b1eaf36e19
#
_cell.length_a   1.000
_cell.length_b   1.000
_cell.length_c   1.000
_cell.angle_alpha   90.00
_cell.angle_beta   90.00
_cell.angle_gamma   90.00
#
_symmetry.space_group_name_H-M   'P 1'
#
loop_
_entity.id
_entity.type
_entity.pdbx_description
1 polymer ?
#
loop_
_entity_poly.entity_id
_entity_poly.type
_entity_poly.pdbx_seq_one_letter_code
_entity_poly.pdbx_strand_id
1 'polypeptide(L)'
;MNYKELLKKIITEIEKANSIVILRHRKPDPDALGSQIGLSKLIKGAYPNKSVYVIGDMPENLKYIGDMDAITQEVFDNSLIIVVDCSTPRLINCPFEVNVDEVIKIDHHPNVTPYGKICYVDTTSASASEIMTEFAFDETTIFQMDREAANVIYAGIIGDTGRFLYPSTTSKTFALVSKLIQYEVDLAGIADKMITKPLNVNRMTGYIYEHLEVSPEGMASVVLTKEVLRRFKASDQLASLVVSVPGTVEGILAWSMYVEQEDGNFRVHLRSKGPTVNHIAQEFGGGGHTLACGIPTVTQPQILEVDAKLKEAVKNFKKN
;
A
#
# COMPACT_ATOMS: atom_id res chain seq x y z
N MET A 1 -1.38 21.18 15.54
CA MET A 1 -2.69 20.87 16.20
C MET A 1 -2.47 19.62 17.03
N ASN A 2 -3.04 19.54 18.24
CA ASN A 2 -2.86 18.38 19.12
C ASN A 2 -3.66 17.19 18.55
N TYR A 3 -3.11 15.98 18.63
CA TYR A 3 -3.73 14.69 18.25
C TYR A 3 -5.19 14.58 18.77
N LYS A 4 -5.41 14.81 20.08
CA LYS A 4 -6.73 14.72 20.70
C LYS A 4 -7.73 15.74 20.14
N GLU A 5 -7.29 16.92 19.75
CA GLU A 5 -8.17 17.93 19.14
C GLU A 5 -8.61 17.55 17.73
N LEU A 6 -7.69 16.98 16.94
CA LEU A 6 -8.01 16.48 15.59
C LEU A 6 -8.99 15.32 15.65
N LEU A 7 -8.72 14.34 16.52
CA LEU A 7 -9.58 13.19 16.70
C LEU A 7 -10.99 13.62 17.14
N LYS A 8 -11.12 14.55 18.11
CA LYS A 8 -12.41 15.10 18.52
C LYS A 8 -13.17 15.76 17.36
N LYS A 9 -12.48 16.49 16.48
CA LYS A 9 -13.12 17.08 15.29
C LYS A 9 -13.62 16.01 14.33
N ILE A 10 -12.83 14.96 14.08
CA ILE A 10 -13.21 13.82 13.25
C ILE A 10 -14.47 13.15 13.83
N ILE A 11 -14.47 12.85 15.13
CA ILE A 11 -15.62 12.24 15.81
C ILE A 11 -16.85 13.13 15.71
N THR A 12 -16.71 14.44 15.93
CA THR A 12 -17.81 15.39 15.80
C THR A 12 -18.44 15.38 14.39
N GLU A 13 -17.64 15.30 13.33
CA GLU A 13 -18.15 15.21 11.96
C GLU A 13 -18.82 13.85 11.69
N ILE A 14 -18.25 12.77 12.20
CA ILE A 14 -18.87 11.44 12.15
C ILE A 14 -20.23 11.45 12.86
N GLU A 15 -20.34 12.07 14.03
CA GLU A 15 -21.58 12.16 14.81
C GLU A 15 -22.69 12.92 14.07
N LYS A 16 -22.36 14.00 13.39
CA LYS A 16 -23.30 14.81 12.61
C LYS A 16 -23.82 14.10 11.36
N ALA A 17 -22.99 13.26 10.73
CA ALA A 17 -23.31 12.61 9.46
C ALA A 17 -24.26 11.42 9.67
N ASN A 18 -25.28 11.28 8.84
CA ASN A 18 -26.13 10.09 8.77
C ASN A 18 -25.57 9.05 7.81
N SER A 19 -24.85 9.50 6.78
CA SER A 19 -24.21 8.68 5.77
C SER A 19 -22.72 9.04 5.64
N ILE A 20 -21.88 8.04 5.55
CA ILE A 20 -20.42 8.18 5.48
C ILE A 20 -19.89 7.28 4.37
N VAL A 21 -19.03 7.81 3.51
CA VAL A 21 -18.29 7.05 2.51
C VAL A 21 -16.81 7.13 2.82
N ILE A 22 -16.15 5.98 2.93
CA ILE A 22 -14.72 5.89 3.19
C ILE A 22 -14.00 5.49 1.90
N LEU A 23 -13.06 6.31 1.49
CA LEU A 23 -12.23 6.17 0.30
C LEU A 23 -10.78 5.88 0.69
N ARG A 24 -10.00 5.41 -0.27
CA ARG A 24 -8.57 5.14 -0.18
C ARG A 24 -7.88 5.37 -1.52
N HIS A 25 -6.57 5.08 -1.59
CA HIS A 25 -5.86 5.23 -2.87
C HIS A 25 -6.21 4.10 -3.88
N ARG A 26 -6.03 4.40 -5.19
CA ARG A 26 -6.11 3.42 -6.29
C ARG A 26 -4.96 2.42 -6.23
N LYS A 27 -5.17 1.19 -6.74
CA LYS A 27 -4.25 0.06 -6.59
C LYS A 27 -3.94 -0.21 -5.11
N PRO A 28 -4.98 -0.53 -4.34
CA PRO A 28 -4.84 -0.68 -2.90
C PRO A 28 -3.88 -1.80 -2.54
N ASP A 29 -3.26 -1.61 -1.41
CA ASP A 29 -2.53 -2.62 -0.66
C ASP A 29 -3.33 -3.06 0.58
N PRO A 30 -2.78 -3.95 1.41
CA PRO A 30 -3.47 -4.37 2.63
C PRO A 30 -3.75 -3.23 3.62
N ASP A 31 -2.91 -2.19 3.71
CA ASP A 31 -3.13 -1.08 4.64
C ASP A 31 -4.27 -0.19 4.18
N ALA A 32 -4.33 0.15 2.90
CA ALA A 32 -5.43 0.91 2.33
C ALA A 32 -6.80 0.24 2.58
N LEU A 33 -6.87 -1.08 2.41
CA LEU A 33 -8.09 -1.85 2.67
C LEU A 33 -8.35 -2.05 4.17
N GLY A 34 -7.32 -2.36 4.93
CA GLY A 34 -7.40 -2.59 6.38
C GLY A 34 -7.87 -1.34 7.13
N SER A 35 -7.33 -0.19 6.79
CA SER A 35 -7.74 1.09 7.38
C SER A 35 -9.14 1.50 6.93
N GLN A 36 -9.49 1.34 5.65
CA GLN A 36 -10.80 1.68 5.11
C GLN A 36 -11.92 0.82 5.73
N ILE A 37 -11.80 -0.50 5.64
CA ILE A 37 -12.80 -1.44 6.14
C ILE A 37 -12.81 -1.41 7.67
N GLY A 38 -11.63 -1.33 8.30
CA GLY A 38 -11.48 -1.23 9.74
C GLY A 38 -12.22 -0.03 10.31
N LEU A 39 -12.00 1.17 9.76
CA LEU A 39 -12.72 2.38 10.18
C LEU A 39 -14.22 2.24 9.98
N SER A 40 -14.68 1.64 8.87
CA SER A 40 -16.10 1.38 8.64
C SER A 40 -16.71 0.52 9.75
N LYS A 41 -16.02 -0.57 10.13
CA LYS A 41 -16.49 -1.46 11.20
C LYS A 41 -16.51 -0.77 12.57
N LEU A 42 -15.49 0.01 12.89
CA LEU A 42 -15.44 0.79 14.12
C LEU A 42 -16.60 1.79 14.20
N ILE A 43 -16.89 2.50 13.10
CA ILE A 43 -18.01 3.45 13.06
C ILE A 43 -19.35 2.71 13.16
N LYS A 44 -19.55 1.61 12.41
CA LYS A 44 -20.79 0.82 12.46
C LYS A 44 -21.04 0.25 13.87
N GLY A 45 -19.99 -0.20 14.55
CA GLY A 45 -20.08 -0.69 15.93
C GLY A 45 -20.52 0.40 16.93
N ALA A 46 -19.94 1.59 16.81
CA ALA A 46 -20.24 2.73 17.68
C ALA A 46 -21.60 3.40 17.37
N TYR A 47 -21.95 3.43 16.08
CA TYR A 47 -23.14 4.15 15.58
C TYR A 47 -23.97 3.26 14.65
N PRO A 48 -24.71 2.27 15.16
CA PRO A 48 -25.38 1.24 14.37
C PRO A 48 -26.47 1.78 13.42
N ASN A 49 -26.97 2.99 13.67
CA ASN A 49 -27.99 3.62 12.85
C ASN A 49 -27.42 4.44 11.67
N LYS A 50 -26.10 4.56 11.55
CA LYS A 50 -25.46 5.27 10.44
C LYS A 50 -25.22 4.35 9.25
N SER A 51 -25.43 4.90 8.05
CA SER A 51 -25.03 4.23 6.81
C SER A 51 -23.53 4.48 6.55
N VAL A 52 -22.71 3.45 6.58
CA VAL A 52 -21.28 3.59 6.33
C VAL A 52 -20.88 2.67 5.18
N TYR A 53 -20.28 3.23 4.15
CA TYR A 53 -19.93 2.55 2.92
C TYR A 53 -18.42 2.61 2.68
N VAL A 54 -17.87 1.52 2.15
CA VAL A 54 -16.50 1.41 1.66
C VAL A 54 -16.54 1.14 0.15
N ILE A 55 -16.00 2.04 -0.66
CA ILE A 55 -16.09 1.92 -2.12
C ILE A 55 -14.71 2.00 -2.77
N GLY A 56 -14.62 1.52 -4.01
CA GLY A 56 -13.41 1.51 -4.83
C GLY A 56 -13.11 0.13 -5.39
N ASP A 57 -11.99 -0.01 -6.11
CA ASP A 57 -11.60 -1.28 -6.73
C ASP A 57 -11.15 -2.30 -5.68
N MET A 58 -11.53 -3.57 -5.86
CA MET A 58 -11.07 -4.67 -5.01
C MET A 58 -10.24 -5.65 -5.85
N PRO A 59 -8.92 -5.69 -5.66
CA PRO A 59 -8.07 -6.69 -6.30
C PRO A 59 -8.39 -8.10 -5.82
N GLU A 60 -8.41 -9.06 -6.73
CA GLU A 60 -8.75 -10.45 -6.43
C GLU A 60 -7.91 -11.07 -5.31
N ASN A 61 -6.61 -10.77 -5.32
CA ASN A 61 -5.66 -11.28 -4.30
C ASN A 61 -5.82 -10.64 -2.92
N LEU A 62 -6.64 -9.61 -2.77
CA LEU A 62 -6.90 -8.91 -1.51
C LEU A 62 -8.33 -9.10 -0.99
N LYS A 63 -9.17 -9.84 -1.70
CA LYS A 63 -10.56 -10.14 -1.28
C LYS A 63 -10.67 -10.82 0.09
N TYR A 64 -9.59 -11.41 0.58
CA TYR A 64 -9.58 -11.98 1.92
C TYR A 64 -9.68 -10.94 3.04
N ILE A 65 -9.46 -9.64 2.75
CA ILE A 65 -9.60 -8.55 3.71
C ILE A 65 -11.07 -8.12 3.83
N GLY A 66 -11.84 -8.17 2.73
CA GLY A 66 -13.26 -7.85 2.72
C GLY A 66 -13.78 -7.51 1.33
N ASP A 67 -14.97 -6.93 1.28
CA ASP A 67 -15.65 -6.55 0.05
C ASP A 67 -15.91 -5.04 0.00
N MET A 68 -16.19 -4.53 -1.19
CA MET A 68 -16.55 -3.13 -1.42
C MET A 68 -18.06 -2.98 -1.64
N ASP A 69 -18.61 -1.88 -1.15
CA ASP A 69 -20.00 -1.51 -1.36
C ASP A 69 -20.19 -0.88 -2.75
N ALA A 70 -21.39 -1.02 -3.30
CA ALA A 70 -21.87 -0.27 -4.45
C ALA A 70 -22.91 0.75 -4.00
N ILE A 71 -22.71 2.01 -4.36
CA ILE A 71 -23.63 3.11 -4.02
C ILE A 71 -24.01 3.93 -5.25
N THR A 72 -25.08 4.71 -5.13
CA THR A 72 -25.49 5.67 -6.17
C THR A 72 -24.80 7.02 -5.97
N GLN A 73 -24.81 7.86 -7.01
CA GLN A 73 -24.32 9.25 -6.94
C GLN A 73 -25.07 10.01 -5.82
N GLU A 74 -26.38 9.83 -5.71
CA GLU A 74 -27.20 10.48 -4.67
C GLU A 74 -26.74 10.16 -3.25
N VAL A 75 -26.41 8.88 -2.97
CA VAL A 75 -25.86 8.47 -1.67
C VAL A 75 -24.51 9.13 -1.44
N PHE A 76 -23.64 9.16 -2.47
CA PHE A 76 -22.33 9.78 -2.38
C PHE A 76 -22.41 11.27 -2.06
N ASP A 77 -23.27 12.02 -2.79
CA ASP A 77 -23.43 13.48 -2.65
C ASP A 77 -23.98 13.89 -1.27
N ASN A 78 -24.71 12.98 -0.61
CA ASN A 78 -25.30 13.21 0.72
C ASN A 78 -24.46 12.60 1.87
N SER A 79 -23.22 12.18 1.60
CA SER A 79 -22.37 11.52 2.59
C SER A 79 -21.21 12.39 3.05
N LEU A 80 -20.79 12.21 4.30
CA LEU A 80 -19.47 12.64 4.74
C LEU A 80 -18.41 11.77 4.09
N ILE A 81 -17.45 12.40 3.43
CA ILE A 81 -16.36 11.68 2.77
C ILE A 81 -15.12 11.65 3.66
N ILE A 82 -14.64 10.45 3.97
CA ILE A 82 -13.39 10.22 4.68
C ILE A 82 -12.42 9.53 3.72
N VAL A 83 -11.20 10.02 3.61
CA VAL A 83 -10.14 9.42 2.79
C VAL A 83 -9.05 8.92 3.72
N VAL A 84 -8.79 7.62 3.68
CA VAL A 84 -7.72 6.99 4.47
C VAL A 84 -6.57 6.57 3.58
N ASP A 85 -5.37 6.55 4.11
CA ASP A 85 -4.16 6.03 3.45
C ASP A 85 -3.99 6.55 2.01
N CYS A 86 -4.02 7.89 1.85
CA CYS A 86 -3.90 8.48 0.53
C CYS A 86 -3.11 9.80 0.57
N SER A 87 -1.87 9.76 0.12
CA SER A 87 -0.94 10.89 0.21
C SER A 87 -1.36 12.09 -0.63
N THR A 88 -1.97 11.87 -1.80
CA THR A 88 -2.36 12.94 -2.73
C THR A 88 -3.76 12.73 -3.31
N PRO A 89 -4.52 13.80 -3.63
CA PRO A 89 -5.86 13.69 -4.21
C PRO A 89 -5.92 12.88 -5.51
N ARG A 90 -4.86 12.92 -6.32
CA ARG A 90 -4.79 12.21 -7.61
C ARG A 90 -4.84 10.69 -7.48
N LEU A 91 -4.51 10.18 -6.30
CA LEU A 91 -4.52 8.75 -6.03
C LEU A 91 -5.84 8.25 -5.47
N ILE A 92 -6.78 9.12 -5.10
CA ILE A 92 -8.08 8.70 -4.57
C ILE A 92 -8.78 7.79 -5.58
N ASN A 93 -9.24 6.63 -5.10
CA ASN A 93 -10.01 5.67 -5.87
C ASN A 93 -11.50 5.87 -5.59
N CYS A 94 -12.15 6.57 -6.48
CA CYS A 94 -13.58 6.86 -6.42
C CYS A 94 -14.15 6.90 -7.85
N PRO A 95 -15.34 6.33 -8.11
CA PRO A 95 -16.01 6.45 -9.40
C PRO A 95 -16.74 7.79 -9.59
N PHE A 96 -16.85 8.59 -8.51
CA PHE A 96 -17.52 9.88 -8.48
C PHE A 96 -16.52 11.02 -8.36
N GLU A 97 -16.94 12.25 -8.66
CA GLU A 97 -16.12 13.43 -8.45
C GLU A 97 -16.02 13.75 -6.94
N VAL A 98 -14.79 13.91 -6.46
CA VAL A 98 -14.51 14.16 -5.04
C VAL A 98 -14.13 15.62 -4.84
N ASN A 99 -14.91 16.37 -4.06
CA ASN A 99 -14.50 17.68 -3.58
C ASN A 99 -13.46 17.50 -2.46
N VAL A 100 -12.19 17.54 -2.85
CA VAL A 100 -11.07 17.24 -1.95
C VAL A 100 -10.90 18.23 -0.81
N ASP A 101 -11.46 19.44 -0.91
CA ASP A 101 -11.39 20.45 0.15
C ASP A 101 -12.39 20.17 1.30
N GLU A 102 -13.42 19.35 1.05
CA GLU A 102 -14.47 19.01 2.01
C GLU A 102 -14.29 17.65 2.71
N VAL A 103 -13.29 16.84 2.28
CA VAL A 103 -13.07 15.53 2.89
C VAL A 103 -12.36 15.60 4.22
N ILE A 104 -12.47 14.52 4.99
CA ILE A 104 -11.57 14.25 6.13
C ILE A 104 -10.45 13.35 5.63
N LYS A 105 -9.19 13.78 5.75
CA LYS A 105 -8.02 12.96 5.44
C LYS A 105 -7.45 12.34 6.71
N ILE A 106 -7.19 11.02 6.69
CA ILE A 106 -6.47 10.30 7.75
C ILE A 106 -5.36 9.47 7.09
N ASP A 107 -4.08 9.79 7.36
CA ASP A 107 -2.97 9.26 6.58
C ASP A 107 -1.69 9.14 7.43
N HIS A 108 -0.76 8.30 7.02
CA HIS A 108 0.56 8.16 7.63
C HIS A 108 1.71 8.58 6.70
N HIS A 109 1.43 8.90 5.45
CA HIS A 109 2.42 9.33 4.48
C HIS A 109 2.87 10.79 4.70
N PRO A 110 4.09 11.18 4.24
CA PRO A 110 4.51 12.57 4.24
C PRO A 110 3.49 13.48 3.53
N ASN A 111 3.04 14.54 4.20
CA ASN A 111 1.96 15.41 3.72
C ASN A 111 2.47 16.47 2.72
N VAL A 112 3.02 16.03 1.59
CA VAL A 112 3.61 16.91 0.56
C VAL A 112 2.52 17.71 -0.17
N THR A 113 1.34 17.14 -0.35
CA THR A 113 0.18 17.79 -0.99
C THR A 113 -0.98 17.78 0.02
N PRO A 114 -1.07 18.74 0.94
CA PRO A 114 -2.16 18.81 1.91
C PRO A 114 -3.51 18.97 1.23
N TYR A 115 -4.54 18.27 1.72
CA TYR A 115 -5.94 18.40 1.31
C TYR A 115 -6.88 17.98 2.43
N GLY A 116 -8.15 18.34 2.30
CA GLY A 116 -9.20 18.02 3.26
C GLY A 116 -9.48 19.14 4.26
N LYS A 117 -10.75 19.32 4.63
CA LYS A 117 -11.16 20.27 5.68
C LYS A 117 -10.61 19.89 7.06
N ILE A 118 -10.42 18.58 7.29
CA ILE A 118 -9.71 18.04 8.44
C ILE A 118 -8.63 17.12 7.90
N CYS A 119 -7.37 17.41 8.26
CA CYS A 119 -6.21 16.67 7.79
C CYS A 119 -5.47 16.11 9.01
N TYR A 120 -5.67 14.81 9.29
CA TYR A 120 -4.91 14.06 10.28
C TYR A 120 -3.81 13.29 9.57
N VAL A 121 -2.57 13.64 9.85
CA VAL A 121 -1.40 12.93 9.28
C VAL A 121 -0.40 12.65 10.38
N ASP A 122 -0.13 11.37 10.62
CA ASP A 122 0.90 10.91 11.56
C ASP A 122 1.96 10.07 10.86
N THR A 123 3.03 10.72 10.44
CA THR A 123 4.17 10.07 9.76
C THR A 123 5.04 9.20 10.67
N THR A 124 4.73 9.16 11.97
CA THR A 124 5.40 8.27 12.94
C THR A 124 4.68 6.94 13.10
N SER A 125 3.43 6.84 12.63
CA SER A 125 2.68 5.59 12.57
C SER A 125 3.20 4.72 11.42
N ALA A 126 3.33 3.43 11.67
CA ALA A 126 3.82 2.48 10.67
C ALA A 126 2.84 2.25 9.51
N SER A 127 1.57 2.57 9.71
CA SER A 127 0.47 2.37 8.75
C SER A 127 -0.76 3.20 9.13
N ALA A 128 -1.66 3.44 8.18
CA ALA A 128 -2.97 4.03 8.48
C ALA A 128 -3.83 3.11 9.36
N SER A 129 -3.68 1.79 9.23
CA SER A 129 -4.31 0.80 10.11
C SER A 129 -3.81 0.89 11.56
N GLU A 130 -2.55 1.26 11.78
CA GLU A 130 -2.03 1.57 13.12
C GLU A 130 -2.78 2.76 13.72
N ILE A 131 -3.04 3.82 12.93
CA ILE A 131 -3.85 4.98 13.35
C ILE A 131 -5.28 4.55 13.69
N MET A 132 -5.90 3.66 12.91
CA MET A 132 -7.23 3.13 13.23
C MET A 132 -7.25 2.39 14.56
N THR A 133 -6.16 1.67 14.88
CA THR A 133 -6.01 1.00 16.18
C THR A 133 -5.93 2.02 17.32
N GLU A 134 -5.16 3.10 17.15
CA GLU A 134 -5.08 4.15 18.14
C GLU A 134 -6.46 4.80 18.37
N PHE A 135 -7.20 5.10 17.31
CA PHE A 135 -8.55 5.65 17.39
C PHE A 135 -9.49 4.72 18.15
N ALA A 136 -9.41 3.42 17.92
CA ALA A 136 -10.28 2.45 18.58
C ALA A 136 -10.02 2.33 20.09
N PHE A 137 -8.78 2.58 20.54
CA PHE A 137 -8.40 2.46 21.94
C PHE A 137 -8.20 3.81 22.64
N ASP A 138 -8.51 4.92 21.98
CA ASP A 138 -8.49 6.24 22.60
C ASP A 138 -9.74 6.43 23.49
N GLU A 139 -9.53 6.87 24.73
CA GLU A 139 -10.59 7.08 25.73
C GLU A 139 -11.60 8.16 25.34
N THR A 140 -11.31 8.98 24.33
CA THR A 140 -12.20 10.04 23.84
C THR A 140 -13.15 9.56 22.74
N THR A 141 -13.02 8.32 22.30
CA THR A 141 -13.91 7.70 21.30
C THR A 141 -14.84 6.70 21.96
N ILE A 142 -15.95 6.40 21.27
CA ILE A 142 -16.85 5.31 21.63
C ILE A 142 -16.73 4.12 20.68
N PHE A 143 -15.67 4.10 19.87
CA PHE A 143 -15.41 3.01 18.93
C PHE A 143 -15.30 1.68 19.67
N GLN A 144 -15.90 0.65 19.07
CA GLN A 144 -15.88 -0.69 19.62
C GLN A 144 -15.12 -1.60 18.67
N MET A 145 -14.03 -2.16 19.17
CA MET A 145 -13.30 -3.18 18.45
C MET A 145 -14.04 -4.50 18.58
N ASP A 146 -14.23 -5.18 17.47
CA ASP A 146 -14.66 -6.57 17.43
C ASP A 146 -13.61 -7.42 16.68
N ARG A 147 -13.84 -8.71 16.58
CA ARG A 147 -12.94 -9.64 15.90
C ARG A 147 -12.75 -9.29 14.42
N GLU A 148 -13.81 -8.87 13.75
CA GLU A 148 -13.75 -8.57 12.31
C GLU A 148 -12.95 -7.29 12.04
N ALA A 149 -13.19 -6.23 12.82
CA ALA A 149 -12.42 -5.00 12.75
C ALA A 149 -10.93 -5.27 13.07
N ALA A 150 -10.66 -6.04 14.13
CA ALA A 150 -9.30 -6.38 14.52
C ALA A 150 -8.56 -7.18 13.43
N ASN A 151 -9.22 -8.13 12.76
CA ASN A 151 -8.62 -8.90 11.67
C ASN A 151 -8.20 -8.02 10.48
N VAL A 152 -9.09 -7.15 10.00
CA VAL A 152 -8.79 -6.32 8.82
C VAL A 152 -7.77 -5.25 9.14
N ILE A 153 -7.81 -4.65 10.32
CA ILE A 153 -6.81 -3.68 10.78
C ILE A 153 -5.45 -4.36 10.95
N TYR A 154 -5.40 -5.56 11.54
CA TYR A 154 -4.17 -6.32 11.65
C TYR A 154 -3.57 -6.65 10.28
N ALA A 155 -4.41 -7.04 9.29
CA ALA A 155 -3.94 -7.27 7.92
C ALA A 155 -3.27 -6.02 7.33
N GLY A 156 -3.81 -4.83 7.57
CA GLY A 156 -3.19 -3.57 7.16
C GLY A 156 -1.84 -3.34 7.83
N ILE A 157 -1.77 -3.44 9.15
CA ILE A 157 -0.51 -3.24 9.90
C ILE A 157 0.60 -4.17 9.40
N ILE A 158 0.32 -5.48 9.24
CA ILE A 158 1.36 -6.41 8.77
C ILE A 158 1.70 -6.23 7.30
N GLY A 159 0.81 -5.61 6.49
CA GLY A 159 1.10 -5.20 5.13
C GLY A 159 2.23 -4.18 5.08
N ASP A 160 2.05 -3.04 5.72
CA ASP A 160 2.97 -1.90 5.69
C ASP A 160 4.23 -2.06 6.55
N THR A 161 4.18 -2.97 7.52
CA THR A 161 5.35 -3.34 8.31
C THR A 161 6.14 -4.52 7.69
N GLY A 162 5.69 -5.04 6.54
CA GLY A 162 6.29 -6.24 5.95
C GLY A 162 6.32 -7.41 6.93
N ARG A 163 5.24 -7.61 7.67
CA ARG A 163 5.14 -8.59 8.76
C ARG A 163 6.14 -8.30 9.89
N PHE A 164 6.23 -7.03 10.27
CA PHE A 164 7.12 -6.51 11.32
C PHE A 164 8.61 -6.54 10.98
N LEU A 165 8.97 -6.70 9.71
CA LEU A 165 10.37 -6.77 9.26
C LEU A 165 10.90 -5.42 8.73
N TYR A 166 10.03 -4.43 8.53
CA TYR A 166 10.45 -3.12 8.02
C TYR A 166 10.85 -2.18 9.16
N PRO A 167 11.74 -1.20 8.87
CA PRO A 167 12.20 -0.22 9.85
C PRO A 167 11.10 0.67 10.45
N SER A 168 9.94 0.75 9.79
CA SER A 168 8.74 1.46 10.30
C SER A 168 8.13 0.77 11.52
N THR A 169 8.43 -0.51 11.76
CA THR A 169 7.95 -1.26 12.94
C THR A 169 8.59 -0.74 14.21
N THR A 170 7.78 -0.32 15.17
CA THR A 170 8.23 0.27 16.43
C THR A 170 7.65 -0.48 17.65
N SER A 171 8.10 -0.11 18.84
CA SER A 171 7.49 -0.60 20.10
C SER A 171 6.02 -0.20 20.22
N LYS A 172 5.61 0.96 19.66
CA LYS A 172 4.22 1.40 19.55
C LYS A 172 3.40 0.41 18.71
N THR A 173 3.92 0.00 17.54
CA THR A 173 3.30 -1.00 16.67
C THR A 173 2.99 -2.28 17.44
N PHE A 174 3.98 -2.84 18.14
CA PHE A 174 3.77 -4.07 18.93
C PHE A 174 2.81 -3.88 20.10
N ALA A 175 2.82 -2.72 20.77
CA ALA A 175 1.89 -2.42 21.84
C ALA A 175 0.43 -2.37 21.34
N LEU A 176 0.19 -1.79 20.16
CA LEU A 176 -1.13 -1.72 19.53
C LEU A 176 -1.57 -3.11 19.03
N VAL A 177 -0.69 -3.84 18.39
CA VAL A 177 -0.97 -5.23 17.96
C VAL A 177 -1.30 -6.12 19.15
N SER A 178 -0.60 -5.98 20.29
CA SER A 178 -0.92 -6.68 21.52
C SER A 178 -2.36 -6.44 22.01
N LYS A 179 -2.93 -5.25 21.77
CA LYS A 179 -4.33 -4.98 22.07
C LYS A 179 -5.26 -5.64 21.04
N LEU A 180 -4.92 -5.60 19.75
CA LEU A 180 -5.72 -6.22 18.70
C LEU A 180 -5.87 -7.73 18.86
N ILE A 181 -4.81 -8.43 19.20
CA ILE A 181 -4.84 -9.90 19.32
C ILE A 181 -5.74 -10.40 20.47
N GLN A 182 -6.13 -9.54 21.41
CA GLN A 182 -7.12 -9.87 22.44
C GLN A 182 -8.52 -10.12 21.86
N TYR A 183 -8.77 -9.69 20.61
CA TYR A 183 -10.03 -9.90 19.87
C TYR A 183 -9.99 -11.15 18.97
N GLU A 184 -9.20 -12.17 19.34
CA GLU A 184 -9.11 -13.45 18.63
C GLU A 184 -8.76 -13.30 17.13
N VAL A 185 -7.79 -12.43 16.82
CA VAL A 185 -7.29 -12.22 15.46
C VAL A 185 -6.70 -13.51 14.89
N ASP A 186 -7.08 -13.85 13.67
CA ASP A 186 -6.51 -14.98 12.92
C ASP A 186 -5.12 -14.64 12.35
N LEU A 187 -4.13 -14.56 13.23
CA LEU A 187 -2.76 -14.18 12.87
C LEU A 187 -2.18 -15.09 11.77
N ALA A 188 -2.35 -16.40 11.93
CA ALA A 188 -1.79 -17.37 11.01
C ALA A 188 -2.50 -17.36 9.65
N GLY A 189 -3.83 -17.35 9.65
CA GLY A 189 -4.60 -17.33 8.42
C GLY A 189 -4.40 -16.07 7.60
N ILE A 190 -4.32 -14.90 8.23
CA ILE A 190 -4.04 -13.64 7.54
C ILE A 190 -2.63 -13.63 6.97
N ALA A 191 -1.62 -14.04 7.75
CA ALA A 191 -0.24 -14.13 7.28
C ALA A 191 -0.11 -15.13 6.12
N ASP A 192 -0.77 -16.28 6.19
CA ASP A 192 -0.79 -17.29 5.10
C ASP A 192 -1.37 -16.70 3.82
N LYS A 193 -2.51 -15.99 3.89
CA LYS A 193 -3.10 -15.31 2.73
C LYS A 193 -2.15 -14.31 2.07
N MET A 194 -1.34 -13.62 2.84
CA MET A 194 -0.37 -12.64 2.31
C MET A 194 0.82 -13.29 1.61
N ILE A 195 1.29 -14.44 2.09
CA ILE A 195 2.48 -15.11 1.53
C ILE A 195 2.15 -16.12 0.45
N THR A 196 0.93 -16.69 0.48
CA THR A 196 0.51 -17.70 -0.48
C THR A 196 0.36 -17.07 -1.86
N LYS A 197 1.02 -17.68 -2.84
CA LYS A 197 0.98 -17.26 -4.25
C LYS A 197 0.56 -18.45 -5.13
N PRO A 198 -0.11 -18.19 -6.26
CA PRO A 198 -0.37 -19.23 -7.25
C PRO A 198 0.90 -19.97 -7.67
N LEU A 199 0.81 -21.25 -7.95
CA LEU A 199 1.97 -22.09 -8.31
C LEU A 199 2.75 -21.55 -9.52
N ASN A 200 2.06 -20.98 -10.50
CA ASN A 200 2.69 -20.36 -11.66
C ASN A 200 3.54 -19.14 -11.27
N VAL A 201 3.13 -18.34 -10.28
CA VAL A 201 3.92 -17.22 -9.74
C VAL A 201 5.15 -17.75 -9.01
N ASN A 202 5.01 -18.83 -8.21
CA ASN A 202 6.16 -19.45 -7.55
C ASN A 202 7.13 -20.09 -8.55
N ARG A 203 6.64 -20.66 -9.64
CA ARG A 203 7.50 -21.15 -10.74
C ARG A 203 8.23 -20.01 -11.44
N MET A 204 7.58 -18.87 -11.65
CA MET A 204 8.21 -17.66 -12.17
C MET A 204 9.25 -17.09 -11.20
N THR A 205 9.03 -17.19 -9.90
CA THR A 205 10.03 -16.88 -8.87
C THR A 205 11.29 -17.73 -9.03
N GLY A 206 11.12 -19.06 -9.23
CA GLY A 206 12.24 -19.95 -9.52
C GLY A 206 13.00 -19.57 -10.80
N TYR A 207 12.28 -19.22 -11.87
CA TYR A 207 12.88 -18.72 -13.10
C TYR A 207 13.70 -17.44 -12.87
N ILE A 208 13.21 -16.51 -12.04
CA ILE A 208 13.93 -15.28 -11.72
C ILE A 208 15.25 -15.61 -11.04
N TYR A 209 15.27 -16.47 -10.03
CA TYR A 209 16.51 -16.86 -9.36
C TYR A 209 17.52 -17.51 -10.29
N GLU A 210 17.05 -18.34 -11.24
CA GLU A 210 17.90 -19.03 -12.21
C GLU A 210 18.54 -18.07 -13.23
N HIS A 211 17.82 -16.97 -13.59
CA HIS A 211 18.22 -16.05 -14.65
C HIS A 211 18.61 -14.66 -14.14
N LEU A 212 18.78 -14.52 -12.82
CA LEU A 212 19.14 -13.25 -12.22
C LEU A 212 20.59 -12.92 -12.49
N GLU A 213 20.83 -11.83 -13.20
CA GLU A 213 22.18 -11.30 -13.42
C GLU A 213 22.56 -10.39 -12.25
N VAL A 214 23.65 -10.71 -11.58
CA VAL A 214 24.12 -9.95 -10.41
C VAL A 214 25.51 -9.39 -10.66
N SER A 215 25.66 -8.09 -10.59
CA SER A 215 26.95 -7.44 -10.73
C SER A 215 27.77 -7.58 -9.43
N PRO A 216 29.14 -7.50 -9.53
CA PRO A 216 30.01 -7.53 -8.36
C PRO A 216 29.71 -6.44 -7.34
N GLU A 217 29.09 -5.35 -7.76
CA GLU A 217 28.70 -4.24 -6.90
C GLU A 217 27.41 -4.52 -6.11
N GLY A 218 26.63 -5.55 -6.51
CA GLY A 218 25.35 -5.89 -5.86
C GLY A 218 24.14 -5.23 -6.52
N MET A 219 24.24 -4.87 -7.79
CA MET A 219 23.09 -4.53 -8.64
C MET A 219 22.62 -5.81 -9.34
N ALA A 220 21.31 -6.03 -9.37
CA ALA A 220 20.72 -7.15 -10.08
C ALA A 220 19.76 -6.68 -11.18
N SER A 221 19.64 -7.47 -12.24
CA SER A 221 18.73 -7.23 -13.36
C SER A 221 18.03 -8.51 -13.78
N VAL A 222 16.78 -8.40 -14.19
CA VAL A 222 16.02 -9.51 -14.78
C VAL A 222 15.00 -8.98 -15.80
N VAL A 223 14.89 -9.71 -16.92
CA VAL A 223 13.94 -9.39 -17.99
C VAL A 223 12.88 -10.49 -18.07
N LEU A 224 11.62 -10.13 -17.93
CA LEU A 224 10.46 -10.98 -18.12
C LEU A 224 9.87 -10.68 -19.50
N THR A 225 10.25 -11.47 -20.50
CA THR A 225 9.72 -11.35 -21.86
C THR A 225 8.29 -11.88 -21.94
N LYS A 226 7.56 -11.51 -22.99
CA LYS A 226 6.22 -12.08 -23.29
C LYS A 226 6.25 -13.61 -23.38
N GLU A 227 7.34 -14.18 -23.86
CA GLU A 227 7.51 -15.63 -23.91
C GLU A 227 7.55 -16.23 -22.50
N VAL A 228 8.34 -15.61 -21.60
CA VAL A 228 8.43 -16.00 -20.19
C VAL A 228 7.05 -15.84 -19.51
N LEU A 229 6.37 -14.71 -19.69
CA LEU A 229 5.04 -14.47 -19.13
C LEU A 229 4.05 -15.53 -19.62
N ARG A 230 4.03 -15.83 -20.92
CA ARG A 230 3.17 -16.89 -21.51
C ARG A 230 3.50 -18.26 -20.96
N ARG A 231 4.79 -18.62 -20.83
CA ARG A 231 5.24 -19.90 -20.24
C ARG A 231 4.67 -20.12 -18.85
N PHE A 232 4.60 -19.08 -18.02
CA PHE A 232 4.08 -19.16 -16.66
C PHE A 232 2.60 -18.77 -16.54
N LYS A 233 1.89 -18.50 -17.66
CA LYS A 233 0.50 -18.01 -17.66
C LYS A 233 0.33 -16.82 -16.71
N ALA A 234 1.29 -15.90 -16.75
CA ALA A 234 1.34 -14.71 -15.91
C ALA A 234 0.90 -13.47 -16.72
N SER A 235 0.07 -12.64 -16.11
CA SER A 235 -0.23 -11.28 -16.57
C SER A 235 0.77 -10.29 -15.98
N ASP A 236 0.77 -9.06 -16.47
CA ASP A 236 1.52 -7.94 -15.88
C ASP A 236 1.24 -7.77 -14.38
N GLN A 237 -0.02 -8.00 -13.97
CA GLN A 237 -0.41 -7.93 -12.56
C GLN A 237 0.27 -9.02 -11.73
N LEU A 238 0.35 -10.25 -12.26
CA LEU A 238 1.06 -11.35 -11.60
C LEU A 238 2.57 -11.12 -11.57
N ALA A 239 3.14 -10.47 -12.59
CA ALA A 239 4.55 -10.08 -12.61
C ALA A 239 4.88 -9.13 -11.45
N SER A 240 3.95 -8.28 -11.03
CA SER A 240 4.17 -7.38 -9.89
C SER A 240 4.39 -8.12 -8.56
N LEU A 241 3.86 -9.35 -8.42
CA LEU A 241 4.02 -10.17 -7.20
C LEU A 241 5.43 -10.74 -7.02
N VAL A 242 6.27 -10.66 -8.03
CA VAL A 242 7.65 -11.18 -7.99
C VAL A 242 8.72 -10.08 -8.04
N VAL A 243 8.31 -8.81 -8.06
CA VAL A 243 9.24 -7.66 -8.16
C VAL A 243 10.23 -7.63 -6.99
N SER A 244 9.84 -8.08 -5.80
CA SER A 244 10.69 -8.09 -4.61
C SER A 244 11.65 -9.29 -4.54
N VAL A 245 11.52 -10.28 -5.43
CA VAL A 245 12.29 -11.53 -5.39
C VAL A 245 13.80 -11.31 -5.40
N PRO A 246 14.40 -10.48 -6.28
CA PRO A 246 15.85 -10.26 -6.26
C PRO A 246 16.37 -9.71 -4.93
N GLY A 247 15.54 -8.92 -4.23
CA GLY A 247 15.89 -8.37 -2.93
C GLY A 247 16.09 -9.38 -1.82
N THR A 248 15.66 -10.64 -1.99
CA THR A 248 15.87 -11.70 -1.00
C THR A 248 17.23 -12.38 -1.13
N VAL A 249 17.98 -12.07 -2.18
CA VAL A 249 19.32 -12.63 -2.42
C VAL A 249 20.37 -11.80 -1.66
N GLU A 250 21.30 -12.52 -1.02
CA GLU A 250 22.40 -11.90 -0.29
C GLU A 250 23.29 -11.05 -1.23
N GLY A 251 23.75 -9.90 -0.75
CA GLY A 251 24.63 -9.01 -1.50
C GLY A 251 23.93 -8.10 -2.50
N ILE A 252 22.66 -8.32 -2.82
CA ILE A 252 21.89 -7.42 -3.69
C ILE A 252 21.41 -6.20 -2.89
N LEU A 253 21.79 -5.01 -3.38
CA LEU A 253 21.46 -3.71 -2.81
C LEU A 253 20.38 -2.96 -3.61
N ALA A 254 20.35 -3.13 -4.94
CA ALA A 254 19.33 -2.58 -5.81
C ALA A 254 19.11 -3.48 -7.03
N TRP A 255 17.90 -3.42 -7.58
CA TRP A 255 17.58 -4.24 -8.76
C TRP A 255 16.57 -3.57 -9.68
N SER A 256 16.66 -3.95 -10.96
CA SER A 256 15.71 -3.64 -12.01
C SER A 256 14.98 -4.89 -12.46
N MET A 257 13.68 -4.77 -12.69
CA MET A 257 12.89 -5.81 -13.33
C MET A 257 12.16 -5.20 -14.53
N TYR A 258 12.38 -5.77 -15.68
CA TYR A 258 11.80 -5.36 -16.95
C TYR A 258 10.68 -6.32 -17.35
N VAL A 259 9.49 -5.79 -17.61
CA VAL A 259 8.32 -6.58 -18.02
C VAL A 259 7.90 -6.12 -19.41
N GLU A 260 8.07 -7.00 -20.40
CA GLU A 260 7.74 -6.72 -21.79
C GLU A 260 6.24 -6.50 -21.97
N GLN A 261 5.88 -5.37 -22.62
CA GLN A 261 4.52 -4.95 -22.88
C GLN A 261 4.05 -5.35 -24.28
N GLU A 262 2.76 -5.18 -24.60
CA GLU A 262 2.20 -5.56 -25.90
C GLU A 262 2.84 -4.85 -27.09
N ASP A 263 3.34 -3.63 -26.91
CA ASP A 263 4.02 -2.83 -27.93
C ASP A 263 5.50 -3.19 -28.14
N GLY A 264 6.03 -4.20 -27.40
CA GLY A 264 7.43 -4.62 -27.45
C GLY A 264 8.39 -3.76 -26.62
N ASN A 265 7.89 -2.73 -25.94
CA ASN A 265 8.64 -1.97 -24.95
C ASN A 265 8.54 -2.65 -23.57
N PHE A 266 9.26 -2.10 -22.58
CA PHE A 266 9.32 -2.69 -21.25
C PHE A 266 8.85 -1.71 -20.19
N ARG A 267 7.96 -2.16 -19.31
CA ARG A 267 7.74 -1.50 -18.02
C ARG A 267 8.87 -1.88 -17.08
N VAL A 268 9.37 -0.90 -16.31
CA VAL A 268 10.47 -1.15 -15.38
C VAL A 268 10.01 -0.96 -13.94
N HIS A 269 10.43 -1.87 -13.10
CA HIS A 269 10.34 -1.74 -11.64
C HIS A 269 11.76 -1.62 -11.08
N LEU A 270 12.07 -0.51 -10.41
CA LEU A 270 13.31 -0.32 -9.67
C LEU A 270 13.05 -0.45 -8.18
N ARG A 271 13.91 -1.19 -7.51
CA ARG A 271 13.85 -1.42 -6.07
C ARG A 271 15.23 -1.34 -5.46
N SER A 272 15.29 -0.98 -4.17
CA SER A 272 16.55 -0.82 -3.46
C SER A 272 16.41 -1.10 -1.97
N LYS A 273 17.53 -1.49 -1.34
CA LYS A 273 17.70 -1.63 0.12
C LYS A 273 18.56 -0.51 0.72
N GLY A 274 18.94 0.51 -0.06
CA GLY A 274 19.77 1.62 0.42
C GLY A 274 19.99 2.71 -0.62
N PRO A 275 20.56 2.40 -1.80
CA PRO A 275 20.74 3.38 -2.85
C PRO A 275 19.43 4.06 -3.25
N THR A 276 19.42 5.38 -3.42
CA THR A 276 18.26 6.10 -3.96
C THR A 276 18.11 5.79 -5.45
N VAL A 277 16.89 5.46 -5.90
CA VAL A 277 16.62 5.02 -7.29
C VAL A 277 15.56 5.85 -8.01
N ASN A 278 14.82 6.70 -7.30
CA ASN A 278 13.73 7.48 -7.89
C ASN A 278 14.18 8.53 -8.91
N HIS A 279 15.37 9.11 -8.74
CA HIS A 279 15.94 10.05 -9.72
C HIS A 279 16.20 9.36 -11.06
N ILE A 280 16.64 8.08 -11.05
CA ILE A 280 16.81 7.28 -12.26
C ILE A 280 15.46 7.13 -12.97
N ALA A 281 14.41 6.78 -12.24
CA ALA A 281 13.09 6.64 -12.84
C ALA A 281 12.61 7.96 -13.47
N GLN A 282 12.85 9.10 -12.81
CA GLN A 282 12.46 10.43 -13.30
C GLN A 282 13.13 10.77 -14.63
N GLU A 283 14.39 10.42 -14.82
CA GLU A 283 15.12 10.65 -16.08
C GLU A 283 14.50 9.93 -17.29
N PHE A 284 13.80 8.82 -17.05
CA PHE A 284 13.08 8.05 -18.08
C PHE A 284 11.55 8.26 -18.04
N GLY A 285 11.08 9.37 -17.48
CA GLY A 285 9.66 9.72 -17.44
C GLY A 285 8.83 8.93 -16.44
N GLY A 286 9.49 8.28 -15.48
CA GLY A 286 8.87 7.54 -14.40
C GLY A 286 8.85 8.30 -13.08
N GLY A 287 8.65 7.56 -11.97
CA GLY A 287 8.63 8.14 -10.62
C GLY A 287 8.31 7.11 -9.55
N GLY A 288 8.17 7.60 -8.33
CA GLY A 288 7.86 6.79 -7.14
C GLY A 288 8.71 7.19 -5.94
N HIS A 289 8.74 6.32 -4.93
CA HIS A 289 9.48 6.53 -3.69
C HIS A 289 10.99 6.37 -3.88
N THR A 290 11.75 6.87 -2.93
CA THR A 290 13.22 6.87 -2.94
C THR A 290 13.83 5.49 -3.22
N LEU A 291 13.26 4.43 -2.64
CA LEU A 291 13.74 3.04 -2.74
C LEU A 291 12.87 2.13 -3.63
N ALA A 292 11.72 2.62 -4.12
CA ALA A 292 10.75 1.84 -4.89
C ALA A 292 10.05 2.73 -5.92
N CYS A 293 10.39 2.58 -7.19
CA CYS A 293 9.84 3.40 -8.25
C CYS A 293 9.64 2.59 -9.53
N GLY A 294 9.01 3.20 -10.53
CA GLY A 294 8.75 2.55 -11.81
C GLY A 294 8.92 3.51 -12.98
N ILE A 295 9.24 2.94 -14.15
CA ILE A 295 9.29 3.65 -15.43
C ILE A 295 8.19 3.04 -16.30
N PRO A 296 7.25 3.85 -16.83
CA PRO A 296 6.12 3.32 -17.58
C PRO A 296 6.54 2.57 -18.83
N THR A 297 7.55 3.05 -19.53
CA THR A 297 8.03 2.45 -20.77
C THR A 297 9.49 2.76 -21.02
N VAL A 298 10.26 1.77 -21.45
CA VAL A 298 11.61 1.89 -22.01
C VAL A 298 11.75 0.96 -23.22
N THR A 299 12.57 1.36 -24.17
CA THR A 299 12.94 0.51 -25.31
C THR A 299 14.03 -0.48 -24.91
N GLN A 300 14.24 -1.52 -25.70
CA GLN A 300 15.28 -2.51 -25.42
C GLN A 300 16.70 -1.91 -25.27
N PRO A 301 17.17 -0.95 -26.09
CA PRO A 301 18.47 -0.31 -25.87
C PRO A 301 18.55 0.45 -24.53
N GLN A 302 17.46 1.06 -24.08
CA GLN A 302 17.44 1.81 -22.83
C GLN A 302 17.55 0.94 -21.57
N ILE A 303 17.33 -0.38 -21.65
CA ILE A 303 17.58 -1.33 -20.57
C ILE A 303 19.03 -1.19 -20.07
N LEU A 304 20.01 -1.18 -20.99
CA LEU A 304 21.42 -1.04 -20.64
C LEU A 304 21.74 0.31 -19.98
N GLU A 305 21.05 1.38 -20.39
CA GLU A 305 21.24 2.71 -19.81
C GLU A 305 20.71 2.78 -18.37
N VAL A 306 19.51 2.23 -18.14
CA VAL A 306 18.92 2.16 -16.80
C VAL A 306 19.79 1.32 -15.87
N ASP A 307 20.26 0.16 -16.32
CA ASP A 307 21.10 -0.74 -15.54
C ASP A 307 22.47 -0.11 -15.23
N ALA A 308 23.06 0.62 -16.17
CA ALA A 308 24.31 1.35 -15.94
C ALA A 308 24.15 2.42 -14.84
N LYS A 309 23.06 3.20 -14.86
CA LYS A 309 22.77 4.20 -13.82
C LYS A 309 22.49 3.55 -12.46
N LEU A 310 21.75 2.45 -12.44
CA LEU A 310 21.47 1.72 -11.22
C LEU A 310 22.75 1.13 -10.61
N LYS A 311 23.64 0.60 -11.43
CA LYS A 311 24.94 0.11 -11.00
C LYS A 311 25.83 1.22 -10.43
N GLU A 312 25.79 2.41 -11.03
CA GLU A 312 26.49 3.58 -10.52
C GLU A 312 25.93 4.03 -9.16
N ALA A 313 24.61 4.07 -9.00
CA ALA A 313 23.97 4.39 -7.73
C ALA A 313 24.42 3.43 -6.61
N VAL A 314 24.49 2.12 -6.90
CA VAL A 314 24.99 1.12 -5.95
C VAL A 314 26.48 1.33 -5.61
N LYS A 315 27.32 1.65 -6.59
CA LYS A 315 28.73 1.95 -6.35
C LYS A 315 28.93 3.15 -5.44
N ASN A 316 28.16 4.21 -5.69
CA ASN A 316 28.24 5.45 -4.91
C ASN A 316 27.74 5.25 -3.48
N PHE A 317 26.72 4.45 -3.28
CA PHE A 317 26.22 4.10 -1.95
C PHE A 317 27.23 3.31 -1.12
N LYS A 318 28.02 2.41 -1.72
CA LYS A 318 29.06 1.64 -1.02
C LYS A 318 30.30 2.45 -0.63
N LYS A 319 30.49 3.62 -1.21
CA LYS A 319 31.64 4.51 -0.90
C LYS A 319 31.37 5.44 0.28
N ASN A 320 30.10 5.63 0.63
CA ASN A 320 29.64 6.42 1.78
C ASN A 320 29.35 5.51 2.98
#